data_3eddc587bf6c7011f28a4a42bf00fd54
#
_entry.id   3eddc587bf6c7011f28a4a42bf00fd54
#
_cell.length_a   1.000
_cell.length_b   1.000
_cell.length_c   1.000
_cell.angle_alpha   90.00
_cell.angle_beta   90.00
_cell.angle_gamma   90.00
#
_symmetry.space_group_name_H-M   'P 1'
#
loop_
_entity.id
_entity.type
_entity.pdbx_description
1 polymer ?
#
loop_
_entity_poly.entity_id
_entity_poly.type
_entity_poly.pdbx_seq_one_letter_code
_entity_poly.pdbx_strand_id
1 'polypeptide(L)'
;MKFPILLPNIFNHPFTYESDLDLKVGDYVVVPFGKSKITGVVWDEFEKKNNKDFKLKTIFKKLNVTPLKKTTIKFLNWFAEYNIIPKGMALKLVLLSSNAVEISQKDVFKIFKTKITTNTIKLSDEQQKSLRKMNISNEQFRVHVLQGTTGSGKTIVYFSALKEIIKKGFQGLILLPEIGLTSQFEKKFLEFFGIVPAIWHSGISKKRKEIIWSGVANGEIKVVIGARSSLFLPFKKMGLIIVDEEHDQSYKQDEGITYNARDMAISRASFENIPINLITAVPSIETYENIQKGKYSISRLEQRYKNASLPNYEIINLNETKLEKQSWLSKKIIDKVNSHLDKNDQVLFFLNRRGFSPHVLCSKCFNNYSCPNCSINLVWRERGAPLGPTVTRACLHAPCACRPSWGVGGHD
;
A
#
# COMPACT_ATOMS: atom_id res chain seq x y z
N MET A 1 21.56 -1.36 35.35
CA MET A 1 20.92 -0.13 34.81
C MET A 1 19.46 -0.41 34.49
N LYS A 2 18.57 0.64 34.48
CA LYS A 2 17.14 0.51 34.14
C LYS A 2 16.90 0.95 32.70
N PHE A 3 16.11 0.18 31.95
CA PHE A 3 15.82 0.46 30.54
C PHE A 3 14.31 0.41 30.28
N PRO A 4 13.75 1.37 29.51
CA PRO A 4 12.37 1.33 29.05
C PRO A 4 12.27 0.42 27.81
N ILE A 5 11.47 -0.63 27.88
CA ILE A 5 11.30 -1.60 26.79
C ILE A 5 9.86 -1.55 26.30
N LEU A 6 9.64 -1.12 25.06
CA LEU A 6 8.33 -1.21 24.41
C LEU A 6 8.15 -2.62 23.86
N LEU A 7 6.99 -3.22 24.16
CA LEU A 7 6.62 -4.56 23.70
C LEU A 7 5.55 -4.47 22.60
N PRO A 8 5.53 -5.41 21.64
CA PRO A 8 4.52 -5.43 20.57
C PRO A 8 3.18 -5.99 21.06
N ASN A 9 2.49 -5.23 21.88
CA ASN A 9 1.24 -5.59 22.54
C ASN A 9 0.23 -4.44 22.58
N ILE A 10 -0.82 -4.55 23.39
CA ILE A 10 -1.89 -3.55 23.52
C ILE A 10 -1.56 -2.37 24.47
N PHE A 11 -0.39 -2.36 25.08
CA PHE A 11 -0.06 -1.30 26.04
C PHE A 11 0.51 -0.05 25.34
N ASN A 12 0.19 1.10 25.90
CA ASN A 12 0.60 2.38 25.34
C ASN A 12 1.91 2.94 25.94
N HIS A 13 2.59 2.15 26.77
CA HIS A 13 3.79 2.58 27.48
C HIS A 13 4.86 1.47 27.45
N PRO A 14 6.16 1.83 27.47
CA PRO A 14 7.24 0.88 27.68
C PRO A 14 7.24 0.38 29.15
N PHE A 15 7.72 -0.85 29.33
CA PHE A 15 7.93 -1.46 30.66
C PHE A 15 9.37 -1.27 31.09
N THR A 16 9.59 -1.04 32.39
CA THR A 16 10.93 -0.90 32.96
C THR A 16 11.56 -2.28 33.27
N TYR A 17 12.74 -2.53 32.73
CA TYR A 17 13.55 -3.73 33.01
C TYR A 17 14.94 -3.34 33.50
N GLU A 18 15.61 -4.25 34.19
CA GLU A 18 17.01 -4.12 34.60
C GLU A 18 17.92 -4.91 33.68
N SER A 19 19.15 -4.40 33.48
CA SER A 19 20.21 -5.12 32.74
C SER A 19 21.58 -4.56 33.04
N ASP A 20 22.58 -5.42 32.96
CA ASP A 20 24.00 -5.06 32.97
C ASP A 20 24.57 -4.95 31.54
N LEU A 21 23.76 -5.22 30.53
CA LEU A 21 24.14 -5.12 29.12
C LEU A 21 24.25 -3.64 28.71
N ASP A 22 25.23 -3.34 27.84
CA ASP A 22 25.32 -2.03 27.18
C ASP A 22 24.21 -1.93 26.09
N LEU A 23 23.13 -1.24 26.45
CA LEU A 23 21.95 -1.08 25.61
C LEU A 23 21.76 0.38 25.20
N LYS A 24 21.32 0.57 23.95
CA LYS A 24 21.02 1.87 23.37
C LYS A 24 19.57 1.89 22.87
N VAL A 25 18.99 3.08 22.80
CA VAL A 25 17.64 3.26 22.20
C VAL A 25 17.61 2.68 20.80
N GLY A 26 16.61 1.85 20.54
CA GLY A 26 16.43 1.10 19.31
C GLY A 26 16.96 -0.34 19.34
N ASP A 27 17.76 -0.73 20.35
CA ASP A 27 18.21 -2.12 20.47
C ASP A 27 17.04 -3.07 20.66
N TYR A 28 17.13 -4.21 19.99
CA TYR A 28 16.16 -5.30 20.15
C TYR A 28 16.63 -6.22 21.28
N VAL A 29 15.72 -6.50 22.21
CA VAL A 29 16.00 -7.31 23.39
C VAL A 29 14.92 -8.37 23.61
N VAL A 30 15.29 -9.46 24.24
CA VAL A 30 14.35 -10.47 24.70
C VAL A 30 14.14 -10.30 26.19
N VAL A 31 12.87 -10.14 26.60
CA VAL A 31 12.48 -9.92 27.99
C VAL A 31 11.42 -10.90 28.45
N PRO A 32 11.34 -11.18 29.77
CA PRO A 32 10.27 -11.99 30.35
C PRO A 32 8.98 -11.15 30.48
N PHE A 33 7.89 -11.65 29.89
CA PHE A 33 6.58 -11.03 30.01
C PHE A 33 5.53 -12.10 30.37
N GLY A 34 4.97 -12.05 31.56
CA GLY A 34 4.16 -13.12 32.12
C GLY A 34 4.98 -14.41 32.22
N LYS A 35 4.49 -15.48 31.60
CA LYS A 35 5.15 -16.81 31.50
C LYS A 35 5.99 -16.94 30.19
N SER A 36 5.96 -15.96 29.32
CA SER A 36 6.58 -16.01 27.99
C SER A 36 7.80 -15.12 27.90
N LYS A 37 8.66 -15.39 26.91
CA LYS A 37 9.74 -14.51 26.48
C LYS A 37 9.29 -13.76 25.22
N ILE A 38 9.38 -12.44 25.25
CA ILE A 38 8.93 -11.58 24.14
C ILE A 38 10.08 -10.69 23.68
N THR A 39 10.19 -10.48 22.38
CA THR A 39 11.09 -9.48 21.80
C THR A 39 10.46 -8.11 21.92
N GLY A 40 11.21 -7.17 22.48
CA GLY A 40 10.88 -5.76 22.56
C GLY A 40 12.00 -4.88 22.02
N VAL A 41 11.79 -3.59 22.08
CA VAL A 41 12.76 -2.56 21.64
C VAL A 41 13.02 -1.59 22.78
N VAL A 42 14.29 -1.26 23.00
CA VAL A 42 14.67 -0.21 23.96
C VAL A 42 14.10 1.11 23.45
N TRP A 43 13.19 1.71 24.24
CA TRP A 43 12.47 2.91 23.86
C TRP A 43 13.15 4.17 24.39
N ASP A 44 12.70 5.32 23.95
CA ASP A 44 13.28 6.63 24.32
C ASP A 44 12.62 7.29 25.54
N GLU A 45 11.52 6.73 26.04
CA GLU A 45 10.76 7.26 27.17
C GLU A 45 10.56 6.18 28.24
N PHE A 46 10.58 6.57 29.51
CA PHE A 46 10.12 5.74 30.62
C PHE A 46 8.61 5.90 30.85
N GLU A 47 7.98 4.88 31.44
CA GLU A 47 6.64 5.01 31.94
C GLU A 47 6.55 6.16 32.93
N LYS A 48 5.53 7.02 32.80
CA LYS A 48 5.23 8.04 33.82
C LYS A 48 4.92 7.30 35.13
N LYS A 49 5.70 7.57 36.17
CA LYS A 49 5.73 6.87 37.47
C LYS A 49 4.34 6.51 37.99
N ASN A 50 4.06 5.22 38.10
CA ASN A 50 3.16 4.69 39.11
C ASN A 50 4.00 4.37 40.36
N ASN A 51 3.64 4.95 41.51
CA ASN A 51 4.34 4.83 42.81
C ASN A 51 4.25 3.42 43.44
N LYS A 52 4.26 2.35 42.66
CA LYS A 52 4.28 0.98 43.19
C LYS A 52 5.66 0.39 43.00
N ASP A 53 6.29 -0.01 44.09
CA ASP A 53 7.54 -0.76 44.09
C ASP A 53 7.31 -2.18 43.55
N PHE A 54 7.56 -2.37 42.27
CA PHE A 54 7.59 -3.67 41.64
C PHE A 54 9.03 -4.19 41.56
N LYS A 55 9.25 -5.47 41.87
CA LYS A 55 10.52 -6.14 41.60
C LYS A 55 10.73 -6.13 40.07
N LEU A 56 11.75 -5.42 39.63
CA LEU A 56 12.09 -5.34 38.21
C LEU A 56 12.58 -6.68 37.70
N LYS A 57 12.20 -7.03 36.48
CA LYS A 57 12.68 -8.24 35.79
C LYS A 57 13.90 -7.90 34.95
N THR A 58 14.80 -8.89 34.79
CA THR A 58 16.06 -8.72 34.04
C THR A 58 15.85 -9.06 32.55
N ILE A 59 16.52 -8.34 31.67
CA ILE A 59 16.57 -8.59 30.22
C ILE A 59 17.38 -9.88 29.99
N PHE A 60 16.86 -10.81 29.19
CA PHE A 60 17.54 -12.09 28.92
C PHE A 60 18.73 -11.94 27.99
N LYS A 61 18.55 -11.27 26.87
CA LYS A 61 19.61 -11.05 25.87
C LYS A 61 19.33 -9.86 24.97
N LYS A 62 20.40 -9.23 24.48
CA LYS A 62 20.38 -8.31 23.35
C LYS A 62 20.44 -9.13 22.05
N LEU A 63 19.67 -8.75 21.04
CA LEU A 63 19.67 -9.39 19.74
C LEU A 63 20.66 -8.69 18.80
N ASN A 64 21.37 -9.49 18.01
CA ASN A 64 22.41 -8.97 17.10
C ASN A 64 21.82 -8.54 15.75
N VAL A 65 21.09 -7.44 15.77
CA VAL A 65 20.53 -6.78 14.57
C VAL A 65 20.75 -5.27 14.67
N THR A 66 20.77 -4.58 13.54
CA THR A 66 20.90 -3.12 13.53
C THR A 66 19.75 -2.49 14.35
N PRO A 67 20.05 -1.61 15.31
CA PRO A 67 19.05 -0.95 16.14
C PRO A 67 18.01 -0.18 15.30
N LEU A 68 16.78 -0.14 15.78
CA LEU A 68 15.72 0.66 15.18
C LEU A 68 16.10 2.14 15.27
N LYS A 69 16.02 2.87 14.17
CA LYS A 69 16.43 4.28 14.12
C LYS A 69 15.56 5.16 15.02
N LYS A 70 16.15 6.16 15.63
CA LYS A 70 15.39 7.16 16.42
C LYS A 70 14.31 7.86 15.59
N THR A 71 14.58 8.11 14.30
CA THR A 71 13.57 8.70 13.37
C THR A 71 12.39 7.78 13.17
N THR A 72 12.61 6.48 13.05
CA THR A 72 11.53 5.47 12.96
C THR A 72 10.76 5.38 14.28
N ILE A 73 11.41 5.45 15.45
CA ILE A 73 10.76 5.50 16.77
C ILE A 73 9.85 6.73 16.86
N LYS A 74 10.34 7.92 16.47
CA LYS A 74 9.54 9.14 16.42
C LYS A 74 8.33 9.01 15.51
N PHE A 75 8.51 8.41 14.31
CA PHE A 75 7.41 8.13 13.40
C PHE A 75 6.37 7.19 14.04
N LEU A 76 6.79 6.13 14.73
CA LEU A 76 5.87 5.18 15.39
C LEU A 76 5.12 5.82 16.55
N ASN A 77 5.76 6.68 17.35
CA ASN A 77 5.11 7.44 18.40
C ASN A 77 4.01 8.33 17.79
N TRP A 78 4.35 9.12 16.78
CA TRP A 78 3.40 9.96 16.06
C TRP A 78 2.27 9.14 15.40
N PHE A 79 2.61 8.02 14.75
CA PHE A 79 1.63 7.13 14.11
C PHE A 79 0.63 6.57 15.12
N ALA A 80 1.09 6.20 16.31
CA ALA A 80 0.23 5.71 17.39
C ALA A 80 -0.74 6.80 17.88
N GLU A 81 -0.23 8.01 18.08
CA GLU A 81 -1.05 9.16 18.50
C GLU A 81 -2.06 9.57 17.42
N TYR A 82 -1.63 9.68 16.16
CA TYR A 82 -2.47 10.09 15.04
C TYR A 82 -3.62 9.10 14.77
N ASN A 83 -3.36 7.79 14.87
CA ASN A 83 -4.37 6.76 14.63
C ASN A 83 -5.08 6.32 15.94
N ILE A 84 -4.81 6.97 17.06
CA ILE A 84 -5.44 6.69 18.38
C ILE A 84 -5.28 5.20 18.77
N ILE A 85 -4.07 4.66 18.61
CA ILE A 85 -3.74 3.27 18.94
C ILE A 85 -2.61 3.21 19.98
N PRO A 86 -2.51 2.13 20.77
CA PRO A 86 -1.39 1.94 21.68
C PRO A 86 -0.04 1.86 20.95
N LYS A 87 1.02 2.46 21.53
CA LYS A 87 2.40 2.42 20.98
C LYS A 87 2.89 1.00 20.72
N GLY A 88 2.52 0.04 21.59
CA GLY A 88 2.86 -1.39 21.40
C GLY A 88 2.22 -1.98 20.15
N MET A 89 1.01 -1.56 19.75
CA MET A 89 0.38 -1.99 18.51
C MET A 89 1.09 -1.39 17.28
N ALA A 90 1.55 -0.15 17.34
CA ALA A 90 2.39 0.44 16.30
C ALA A 90 3.72 -0.33 16.15
N LEU A 91 4.37 -0.69 17.26
CA LEU A 91 5.57 -1.51 17.25
C LEU A 91 5.33 -2.90 16.64
N LYS A 92 4.14 -3.48 16.84
CA LYS A 92 3.77 -4.78 16.25
C LYS A 92 3.78 -4.76 14.71
N LEU A 93 3.55 -3.61 14.08
CA LEU A 93 3.67 -3.45 12.62
C LEU A 93 5.13 -3.58 12.15
N VAL A 94 6.09 -3.21 12.98
CA VAL A 94 7.52 -3.30 12.69
C VAL A 94 8.08 -4.68 13.04
N LEU A 95 7.72 -5.23 14.21
CA LEU A 95 8.20 -6.52 14.71
C LEU A 95 7.37 -7.67 14.18
N LEU A 96 7.91 -8.38 13.20
CA LEU A 96 7.24 -9.53 12.60
C LEU A 96 7.28 -10.78 13.51
N SER A 97 8.48 -11.12 14.01
CA SER A 97 8.70 -12.25 14.94
C SER A 97 10.10 -12.17 15.55
N SER A 98 10.33 -12.86 16.66
CA SER A 98 11.67 -12.99 17.24
C SER A 98 12.66 -13.68 16.30
N ASN A 99 12.20 -14.63 15.47
CA ASN A 99 13.02 -15.35 14.52
C ASN A 99 13.58 -14.46 13.40
N ALA A 100 12.83 -13.42 12.97
CA ALA A 100 13.27 -12.49 11.94
C ALA A 100 14.58 -11.80 12.33
N VAL A 101 14.80 -11.57 13.60
CA VAL A 101 15.97 -10.86 14.15
C VAL A 101 17.23 -11.76 14.19
N GLU A 102 17.07 -13.08 14.16
CA GLU A 102 18.19 -14.04 14.27
C GLU A 102 18.64 -14.60 12.91
N ILE A 103 18.08 -14.15 11.79
CA ILE A 103 18.46 -14.63 10.45
C ILE A 103 19.85 -14.17 10.06
N SER A 104 20.66 -15.08 9.55
CA SER A 104 22.03 -14.79 9.13
C SER A 104 22.08 -14.03 7.81
N GLN A 105 23.11 -13.20 7.62
CA GLN A 105 23.41 -12.53 6.35
C GLN A 105 23.53 -13.50 5.18
N LYS A 106 24.13 -14.69 5.42
CA LYS A 106 24.30 -15.73 4.39
C LYS A 106 22.95 -16.16 3.80
N ASP A 107 21.91 -16.25 4.62
CA ASP A 107 20.57 -16.66 4.14
C ASP A 107 19.89 -15.57 3.33
N VAL A 108 20.15 -14.31 3.64
CA VAL A 108 19.69 -13.19 2.81
C VAL A 108 20.38 -13.21 1.44
N PHE A 109 21.70 -13.38 1.38
CA PHE A 109 22.47 -13.39 0.13
C PHE A 109 22.19 -14.58 -0.77
N LYS A 110 21.76 -15.74 -0.23
CA LYS A 110 21.30 -16.87 -1.04
C LYS A 110 20.12 -16.51 -1.94
N ILE A 111 19.26 -15.59 -1.48
CA ILE A 111 18.02 -15.22 -2.17
C ILE A 111 18.16 -13.90 -2.91
N PHE A 112 18.81 -12.92 -2.29
CA PHE A 112 18.92 -11.56 -2.84
C PHE A 112 20.38 -11.25 -3.17
N LYS A 113 20.69 -11.15 -4.47
CA LYS A 113 21.99 -10.68 -4.93
C LYS A 113 22.13 -9.17 -4.64
N THR A 114 23.28 -8.77 -4.14
CA THR A 114 23.55 -7.36 -3.79
C THR A 114 24.16 -6.55 -4.92
N LYS A 115 24.75 -7.22 -5.93
CA LYS A 115 25.40 -6.53 -7.04
C LYS A 115 24.38 -6.18 -8.10
N ILE A 116 23.99 -4.91 -8.11
CA ILE A 116 23.06 -4.35 -9.08
C ILE A 116 23.80 -4.05 -10.38
N THR A 117 23.43 -4.73 -11.44
CA THR A 117 23.90 -4.46 -12.80
C THR A 117 22.80 -3.69 -13.53
N THR A 118 22.98 -2.39 -13.64
CA THR A 118 21.93 -1.56 -14.25
C THR A 118 22.14 -1.42 -15.74
N ASN A 119 21.15 -1.75 -16.52
CA ASN A 119 21.09 -1.40 -17.94
C ASN A 119 20.93 0.12 -18.09
N THR A 120 21.64 0.69 -19.06
CA THR A 120 21.52 2.13 -19.35
C THR A 120 20.36 2.31 -20.31
N ILE A 121 19.21 2.75 -19.82
CA ILE A 121 18.07 3.12 -20.66
C ILE A 121 18.19 4.60 -21.00
N LYS A 122 18.08 4.94 -22.27
CA LYS A 122 18.06 6.34 -22.73
C LYS A 122 16.69 6.94 -22.39
N LEU A 123 16.70 7.93 -21.50
CA LEU A 123 15.51 8.70 -21.16
C LEU A 123 15.25 9.78 -22.24
N SER A 124 13.99 10.09 -22.49
CA SER A 124 13.62 11.27 -23.28
C SER A 124 13.95 12.55 -22.53
N ASP A 125 13.99 13.68 -23.24
CA ASP A 125 14.28 15.00 -22.63
C ASP A 125 13.28 15.35 -21.53
N GLU A 126 12.00 15.03 -21.73
CA GLU A 126 10.95 15.23 -20.74
C GLU A 126 11.15 14.35 -19.49
N GLN A 127 11.51 13.09 -19.69
CA GLN A 127 11.84 12.16 -18.60
C GLN A 127 13.10 12.60 -17.84
N GLN A 128 14.13 13.10 -18.56
CA GLN A 128 15.34 13.63 -17.91
C GLN A 128 15.04 14.89 -17.09
N LYS A 129 14.23 15.83 -17.63
CA LYS A 129 13.79 17.02 -16.89
C LYS A 129 13.03 16.63 -15.62
N SER A 130 12.14 15.64 -15.73
CA SER A 130 11.38 15.12 -14.58
C SER A 130 12.29 14.48 -13.53
N LEU A 131 13.25 13.66 -13.96
CA LEU A 131 14.21 13.03 -13.06
C LEU A 131 15.03 14.07 -12.28
N ARG A 132 15.47 15.15 -12.95
CA ARG A 132 16.19 16.26 -12.28
C ARG A 132 15.33 16.97 -11.24
N LYS A 133 14.03 17.16 -11.50
CA LYS A 133 13.09 17.79 -10.58
C LYS A 133 12.74 16.89 -9.38
N MET A 134 12.79 15.58 -9.53
CA MET A 134 12.63 14.64 -8.43
C MET A 134 13.72 14.82 -7.36
N ASN A 135 14.78 15.53 -7.70
CA ASN A 135 15.82 16.09 -6.82
C ASN A 135 16.42 15.09 -5.81
N ILE A 136 17.02 14.07 -6.36
CA ILE A 136 17.64 12.97 -5.63
C ILE A 136 18.95 13.41 -4.95
N SER A 137 19.47 14.59 -5.30
CA SER A 137 20.74 15.10 -4.80
C SER A 137 20.68 15.69 -3.39
N ASN A 138 19.50 16.15 -2.94
CA ASN A 138 19.33 16.76 -1.63
C ASN A 138 18.64 15.76 -0.68
N GLU A 139 19.34 15.36 0.34
CA GLU A 139 18.86 14.49 1.44
C GLU A 139 17.87 15.25 2.36
N GLN A 140 16.88 15.91 1.78
CA GLN A 140 15.87 16.67 2.52
C GLN A 140 14.48 16.19 2.17
N PHE A 141 13.60 16.25 3.13
CA PHE A 141 12.18 15.93 2.93
C PHE A 141 11.57 16.83 1.87
N ARG A 142 11.00 16.20 0.86
CA ARG A 142 10.25 16.85 -0.22
C ARG A 142 9.26 15.89 -0.81
N VAL A 143 8.07 16.36 -1.10
CA VAL A 143 7.06 15.62 -1.85
C VAL A 143 7.10 16.08 -3.31
N HIS A 144 7.34 15.14 -4.22
CA HIS A 144 7.30 15.39 -5.66
C HIS A 144 6.26 14.49 -6.34
N VAL A 145 5.43 15.07 -7.18
CA VAL A 145 4.42 14.35 -7.95
C VAL A 145 4.92 14.17 -9.38
N LEU A 146 4.99 12.93 -9.85
CA LEU A 146 5.23 12.60 -11.25
C LEU A 146 3.90 12.20 -11.88
N GLN A 147 3.28 13.12 -12.59
CA GLN A 147 2.05 12.89 -13.33
C GLN A 147 2.35 12.49 -14.78
N GLY A 148 1.62 11.50 -15.29
CA GLY A 148 1.72 11.13 -16.70
C GLY A 148 0.72 10.04 -17.07
N THR A 149 0.26 10.03 -18.30
CA THR A 149 -0.68 9.02 -18.81
C THR A 149 -0.07 7.61 -18.74
N THR A 150 -0.91 6.59 -18.80
CA THR A 150 -0.45 5.21 -18.95
C THR A 150 0.40 5.07 -20.22
N GLY A 151 1.58 4.46 -20.09
CA GLY A 151 2.53 4.35 -21.20
C GLY A 151 3.46 5.55 -21.41
N SER A 152 3.42 6.61 -20.60
CA SER A 152 4.37 7.73 -20.67
C SER A 152 5.77 7.41 -20.12
N GLY A 153 5.96 6.23 -19.53
CA GLY A 153 7.27 5.80 -19.00
C GLY A 153 7.56 6.25 -17.57
N LYS A 154 6.56 6.59 -16.77
CA LYS A 154 6.71 6.94 -15.34
C LYS A 154 7.62 5.97 -14.60
N THR A 155 7.42 4.66 -14.82
CA THR A 155 8.19 3.58 -14.16
C THR A 155 9.70 3.72 -14.41
N ILE A 156 10.12 4.02 -15.63
CA ILE A 156 11.54 4.16 -15.98
C ILE A 156 12.14 5.37 -15.28
N VAL A 157 11.39 6.47 -15.15
CA VAL A 157 11.84 7.68 -14.47
C VAL A 157 12.10 7.42 -13.00
N TYR A 158 11.15 6.81 -12.29
CA TYR A 158 11.35 6.54 -10.87
C TYR A 158 12.34 5.39 -10.60
N PHE A 159 12.47 4.42 -11.51
CA PHE A 159 13.56 3.43 -11.42
C PHE A 159 14.93 4.12 -11.56
N SER A 160 15.05 5.10 -12.44
CA SER A 160 16.28 5.88 -12.59
C SER A 160 16.59 6.69 -11.33
N ALA A 161 15.57 7.29 -10.71
CA ALA A 161 15.69 7.95 -9.41
C ALA A 161 16.17 6.98 -8.33
N LEU A 162 15.55 5.82 -8.24
CA LEU A 162 15.92 4.79 -7.28
C LEU A 162 17.35 4.28 -7.49
N LYS A 163 17.77 4.11 -8.75
CA LYS A 163 19.16 3.73 -9.10
C LYS A 163 20.20 4.69 -8.53
N GLU A 164 19.95 5.99 -8.59
CA GLU A 164 20.87 6.99 -8.05
C GLU A 164 20.97 6.89 -6.52
N ILE A 165 19.84 6.68 -5.84
CA ILE A 165 19.79 6.49 -4.39
C ILE A 165 20.58 5.25 -3.97
N ILE A 166 20.42 4.14 -4.69
CA ILE A 166 21.14 2.90 -4.41
C ILE A 166 22.65 3.06 -4.62
N LYS A 167 23.05 3.76 -5.68
CA LYS A 167 24.48 4.06 -5.93
C LYS A 167 25.13 4.82 -4.78
N LYS A 168 24.38 5.67 -4.08
CA LYS A 168 24.80 6.38 -2.88
C LYS A 168 24.81 5.50 -1.62
N GLY A 169 24.44 4.22 -1.72
CA GLY A 169 24.43 3.26 -0.61
C GLY A 169 23.15 3.25 0.22
N PHE A 170 22.12 4.02 -0.17
CA PHE A 170 20.83 4.05 0.51
C PHE A 170 19.91 2.91 0.04
N GLN A 171 18.79 2.77 0.75
CA GLN A 171 17.70 1.82 0.45
C GLN A 171 16.49 2.58 -0.05
N GLY A 172 15.70 1.95 -0.94
CA GLY A 172 14.45 2.51 -1.43
C GLY A 172 13.25 1.60 -1.19
N LEU A 173 12.10 2.23 -1.01
CA LEU A 173 10.81 1.57 -0.90
C LEU A 173 9.93 2.00 -2.07
N ILE A 174 9.36 1.02 -2.79
CA ILE A 174 8.29 1.24 -3.76
C ILE A 174 7.02 0.66 -3.16
N LEU A 175 6.05 1.52 -2.89
CA LEU A 175 4.69 1.13 -2.55
C LEU A 175 3.88 0.96 -3.83
N LEU A 176 3.25 -0.20 -3.98
CA LEU A 176 2.31 -0.50 -5.06
C LEU A 176 0.95 -0.89 -4.48
N PRO A 177 -0.16 -0.60 -5.17
CA PRO A 177 -1.43 -1.29 -4.93
C PRO A 177 -1.23 -2.80 -5.00
N GLU A 178 -1.98 -3.60 -4.23
CA GLU A 178 -1.82 -5.07 -4.23
C GLU A 178 -1.95 -5.67 -5.64
N ILE A 179 -2.85 -5.12 -6.45
CA ILE A 179 -3.04 -5.50 -7.87
C ILE A 179 -1.86 -5.10 -8.76
N GLY A 180 -1.04 -4.16 -8.33
CA GLY A 180 0.16 -3.70 -9.06
C GLY A 180 1.37 -4.63 -8.90
N LEU A 181 1.35 -5.54 -7.91
CA LEU A 181 2.40 -6.54 -7.67
C LEU A 181 2.29 -7.71 -8.66
N THR A 182 2.46 -7.41 -9.95
CA THR A 182 2.34 -8.40 -11.03
C THR A 182 3.69 -8.96 -11.44
N SER A 183 3.68 -10.17 -12.02
CA SER A 183 4.87 -10.78 -12.62
C SER A 183 5.49 -9.90 -13.71
N GLN A 184 4.67 -9.10 -14.41
CA GLN A 184 5.14 -8.15 -15.41
C GLN A 184 5.95 -7.01 -14.79
N PHE A 185 5.55 -6.51 -13.62
CA PHE A 185 6.31 -5.49 -12.89
C PHE A 185 7.64 -6.06 -12.39
N GLU A 186 7.62 -7.27 -11.83
CA GLU A 186 8.85 -7.97 -11.39
C GLU A 186 9.83 -8.15 -12.55
N LYS A 187 9.34 -8.56 -13.73
CA LYS A 187 10.15 -8.71 -14.93
C LYS A 187 10.80 -7.40 -15.34
N LYS A 188 10.04 -6.31 -15.41
CA LYS A 188 10.57 -4.96 -15.69
C LYS A 188 11.63 -4.52 -14.68
N PHE A 189 11.42 -4.81 -13.40
CA PHE A 189 12.39 -4.50 -12.36
C PHE A 189 13.68 -5.30 -12.55
N LEU A 190 13.57 -6.62 -12.79
CA LEU A 190 14.71 -7.50 -13.04
C LEU A 190 15.51 -7.06 -14.28
N GLU A 191 14.83 -6.70 -15.37
CA GLU A 191 15.45 -6.19 -16.60
C GLU A 191 16.22 -4.88 -16.36
N PHE A 192 15.69 -3.99 -15.48
CA PHE A 192 16.32 -2.71 -15.21
C PHE A 192 17.48 -2.80 -14.21
N PHE A 193 17.32 -3.56 -13.13
CA PHE A 193 18.29 -3.62 -12.01
C PHE A 193 19.19 -4.86 -12.03
N GLY A 194 18.87 -5.88 -12.83
CA GLY A 194 19.62 -7.14 -12.88
C GLY A 194 19.51 -8.01 -11.63
N ILE A 195 18.62 -7.65 -10.69
CA ILE A 195 18.38 -8.38 -9.43
C ILE A 195 16.90 -8.66 -9.23
N VAL A 196 16.60 -9.73 -8.50
CA VAL A 196 15.24 -10.04 -8.06
C VAL A 196 14.84 -9.05 -6.95
N PRO A 197 13.67 -8.40 -7.04
CA PRO A 197 13.21 -7.50 -5.99
C PRO A 197 12.82 -8.24 -4.72
N ALA A 198 12.97 -7.58 -3.58
CA ALA A 198 12.38 -8.05 -2.33
C ALA A 198 10.89 -7.63 -2.29
N ILE A 199 10.00 -8.58 -2.53
CA ILE A 199 8.56 -8.33 -2.58
C ILE A 199 7.94 -8.58 -1.22
N TRP A 200 7.12 -7.62 -0.76
CA TRP A 200 6.48 -7.65 0.54
C TRP A 200 4.96 -7.44 0.44
N HIS A 201 4.21 -8.50 0.70
CA HIS A 201 2.74 -8.48 0.77
C HIS A 201 2.20 -9.57 1.70
N SER A 202 0.89 -9.61 1.90
CA SER A 202 0.22 -10.58 2.79
C SER A 202 0.47 -12.03 2.40
N GLY A 203 0.50 -12.34 1.10
CA GLY A 203 0.57 -13.71 0.56
C GLY A 203 1.96 -14.37 0.57
N ILE A 204 3.06 -13.69 0.93
CA ILE A 204 4.37 -14.35 1.00
C ILE A 204 4.53 -15.15 2.31
N SER A 205 5.29 -16.24 2.23
CA SER A 205 5.51 -17.14 3.37
C SER A 205 6.19 -16.42 4.56
N LYS A 206 5.91 -16.87 5.78
CA LYS A 206 6.51 -16.33 7.01
C LYS A 206 8.04 -16.31 6.93
N LYS A 207 8.66 -17.41 6.51
CA LYS A 207 10.11 -17.51 6.35
C LYS A 207 10.67 -16.45 5.37
N ARG A 208 9.97 -16.21 4.25
CA ARG A 208 10.38 -15.17 3.29
C ARG A 208 10.28 -13.77 3.91
N LYS A 209 9.22 -13.50 4.66
CA LYS A 209 9.06 -12.24 5.43
C LYS A 209 10.21 -12.03 6.40
N GLU A 210 10.58 -13.04 7.16
CA GLU A 210 11.68 -12.98 8.13
C GLU A 210 13.01 -12.66 7.46
N ILE A 211 13.32 -13.30 6.32
CA ILE A 211 14.54 -13.03 5.54
C ILE A 211 14.55 -11.59 4.99
N ILE A 212 13.45 -11.13 4.42
CA ILE A 212 13.34 -9.75 3.91
C ILE A 212 13.49 -8.76 5.05
N TRP A 213 12.81 -8.98 6.17
CA TRP A 213 12.88 -8.09 7.34
C TRP A 213 14.32 -7.93 7.83
N SER A 214 15.03 -9.05 8.02
CA SER A 214 16.43 -9.05 8.45
C SER A 214 17.34 -8.34 7.45
N GLY A 215 17.20 -8.65 6.15
CA GLY A 215 17.99 -8.02 5.11
C GLY A 215 17.75 -6.51 4.97
N VAL A 216 16.53 -6.05 5.23
CA VAL A 216 16.19 -4.62 5.28
C VAL A 216 16.80 -3.97 6.51
N ALA A 217 16.63 -4.57 7.69
CA ALA A 217 17.18 -4.06 8.96
C ALA A 217 18.69 -3.92 8.95
N ASN A 218 19.41 -4.85 8.30
CA ASN A 218 20.86 -4.82 8.21
C ASN A 218 21.39 -4.04 6.99
N GLY A 219 20.50 -3.59 6.09
CA GLY A 219 20.83 -2.80 4.90
C GLY A 219 21.39 -3.61 3.73
N GLU A 220 21.21 -4.92 3.74
CA GLU A 220 21.62 -5.85 2.69
C GLU A 220 20.66 -5.77 1.48
N ILE A 221 19.36 -5.70 1.74
CA ILE A 221 18.34 -5.47 0.72
C ILE A 221 18.26 -3.97 0.42
N LYS A 222 18.53 -3.62 -0.84
CA LYS A 222 18.54 -2.22 -1.29
C LYS A 222 17.19 -1.70 -1.73
N VAL A 223 16.32 -2.58 -2.26
CA VAL A 223 14.99 -2.21 -2.74
C VAL A 223 13.95 -3.17 -2.21
N VAL A 224 12.91 -2.61 -1.63
CA VAL A 224 11.69 -3.33 -1.30
C VAL A 224 10.57 -2.82 -2.19
N ILE A 225 9.81 -3.74 -2.74
CA ILE A 225 8.56 -3.46 -3.45
C ILE A 225 7.45 -4.10 -2.63
N GLY A 226 6.46 -3.32 -2.24
CA GLY A 226 5.46 -3.91 -1.37
C GLY A 226 4.14 -3.16 -1.29
N ALA A 227 3.16 -3.86 -0.70
CA ALA A 227 1.89 -3.29 -0.30
C ALA A 227 2.04 -2.45 0.99
N ARG A 228 0.94 -1.91 1.47
CA ARG A 228 0.83 -1.00 2.65
C ARG A 228 1.75 -1.33 3.82
N SER A 229 1.80 -2.60 4.22
CA SER A 229 2.56 -3.04 5.40
C SER A 229 4.09 -2.94 5.24
N SER A 230 4.61 -2.88 4.01
CA SER A 230 6.05 -2.68 3.76
C SER A 230 6.55 -1.33 4.25
N LEU A 231 5.64 -0.38 4.45
CA LEU A 231 5.95 0.93 5.01
C LEU A 231 6.57 0.84 6.42
N PHE A 232 6.28 -0.18 7.19
CA PHE A 232 6.75 -0.34 8.58
C PHE A 232 8.05 -1.13 8.70
N LEU A 233 8.65 -1.59 7.62
CA LEU A 233 9.94 -2.29 7.67
C LEU A 233 11.06 -1.42 8.27
N PRO A 234 11.97 -2.00 9.07
CA PRO A 234 13.01 -1.26 9.77
C PRO A 234 14.22 -0.96 8.87
N PHE A 235 14.09 -0.08 7.91
CA PHE A 235 15.17 0.28 6.99
C PHE A 235 16.36 0.88 7.72
N LYS A 236 17.57 0.35 7.48
CA LYS A 236 18.83 0.86 8.05
C LYS A 236 19.18 2.25 7.51
N LYS A 237 19.07 2.44 6.20
CA LYS A 237 19.41 3.70 5.50
C LYS A 237 18.37 3.97 4.40
N MET A 238 17.14 4.27 4.77
CA MET A 238 16.13 4.68 3.79
C MET A 238 16.54 6.01 3.14
N GLY A 239 16.46 6.10 1.82
CA GLY A 239 16.82 7.31 1.07
C GLY A 239 15.73 7.78 0.11
N LEU A 240 14.74 6.94 -0.19
CA LEU A 240 13.64 7.30 -1.10
C LEU A 240 12.41 6.42 -0.84
N ILE A 241 11.24 7.05 -0.83
CA ILE A 241 9.95 6.37 -0.90
C ILE A 241 9.29 6.74 -2.24
N ILE A 242 8.76 5.74 -2.93
CA ILE A 242 7.96 5.90 -4.13
C ILE A 242 6.58 5.32 -3.85
N VAL A 243 5.52 6.06 -4.15
CA VAL A 243 4.13 5.60 -4.06
C VAL A 243 3.58 5.63 -5.48
N ASP A 244 3.47 4.45 -6.10
CA ASP A 244 2.93 4.35 -7.46
C ASP A 244 1.41 4.24 -7.42
N GLU A 245 0.73 4.82 -8.43
CA GLU A 245 -0.73 4.98 -8.48
C GLU A 245 -1.29 5.54 -7.16
N GLU A 246 -0.76 6.68 -6.72
CA GLU A 246 -1.02 7.27 -5.38
C GLU A 246 -2.50 7.53 -5.08
N HIS A 247 -3.31 7.64 -6.13
CA HIS A 247 -4.75 7.84 -6.05
C HIS A 247 -5.55 6.57 -5.75
N ASP A 248 -4.89 5.38 -5.78
CA ASP A 248 -5.58 4.11 -5.59
C ASP A 248 -6.12 3.98 -4.16
N GLN A 249 -7.41 3.63 -4.07
CA GLN A 249 -8.10 3.48 -2.78
C GLN A 249 -7.58 2.31 -1.95
N SER A 250 -6.87 1.34 -2.56
CA SER A 250 -6.28 0.21 -1.84
C SER A 250 -5.18 0.61 -0.85
N TYR A 251 -4.68 1.86 -0.92
CA TYR A 251 -3.79 2.39 0.10
C TYR A 251 -4.48 2.64 1.44
N LYS A 252 -5.81 2.76 1.46
CA LYS A 252 -6.59 2.83 2.68
C LYS A 252 -6.77 1.43 3.26
N GLN A 253 -6.37 1.25 4.49
CA GLN A 253 -6.60 0.04 5.27
C GLN A 253 -7.79 0.27 6.20
N ASP A 254 -8.86 -0.53 6.02
CA ASP A 254 -10.09 -0.42 6.81
C ASP A 254 -10.20 -1.54 7.88
N GLU A 255 -9.36 -2.58 7.82
CA GLU A 255 -9.36 -3.68 8.77
C GLU A 255 -8.22 -3.56 9.78
N GLY A 256 -8.50 -3.81 11.06
CA GLY A 256 -7.53 -3.74 12.14
C GLY A 256 -7.14 -2.30 12.47
N ILE A 257 -5.87 -1.95 12.28
CA ILE A 257 -5.40 -0.57 12.42
C ILE A 257 -5.74 0.17 11.12
N THR A 258 -6.65 1.15 11.21
CA THR A 258 -7.07 1.95 10.06
C THR A 258 -6.06 3.06 9.78
N TYR A 259 -5.56 3.14 8.55
CA TYR A 259 -4.67 4.20 8.09
C TYR A 259 -4.63 4.27 6.55
N ASN A 260 -4.22 5.40 6.01
CA ASN A 260 -3.89 5.54 4.59
C ASN A 260 -2.37 5.44 4.40
N ALA A 261 -1.91 4.40 3.69
CA ALA A 261 -0.48 4.13 3.53
C ALA A 261 0.25 5.22 2.73
N ARG A 262 -0.41 5.89 1.77
CA ARG A 262 0.15 7.05 1.05
C ARG A 262 0.48 8.18 2.04
N ASP A 263 -0.47 8.55 2.89
CA ASP A 263 -0.31 9.67 3.82
C ASP A 263 0.71 9.32 4.92
N MET A 264 0.70 8.08 5.38
CA MET A 264 1.72 7.58 6.32
C MET A 264 3.10 7.52 5.69
N ALA A 265 3.21 7.25 4.38
CA ALA A 265 4.48 7.28 3.67
C ALA A 265 5.06 8.70 3.59
N ILE A 266 4.22 9.70 3.34
CA ILE A 266 4.60 11.11 3.37
C ILE A 266 5.11 11.50 4.77
N SER A 267 4.37 11.13 5.82
CA SER A 267 4.75 11.38 7.20
C SER A 267 6.07 10.69 7.54
N ARG A 268 6.22 9.40 7.18
CA ARG A 268 7.47 8.67 7.40
C ARG A 268 8.65 9.33 6.69
N ALA A 269 8.48 9.75 5.43
CA ALA A 269 9.53 10.46 4.69
C ALA A 269 9.93 11.75 5.38
N SER A 270 8.98 12.48 5.96
CA SER A 270 9.24 13.68 6.76
C SER A 270 10.08 13.37 8.01
N PHE A 271 9.71 12.34 8.79
CA PHE A 271 10.49 11.94 9.97
C PHE A 271 11.90 11.44 9.63
N GLU A 272 12.05 10.72 8.52
CA GLU A 272 13.35 10.24 8.03
C GLU A 272 14.16 11.33 7.31
N ASN A 273 13.56 12.50 7.05
CA ASN A 273 14.10 13.63 6.28
C ASN A 273 14.58 13.22 4.89
N ILE A 274 13.77 12.48 4.15
CA ILE A 274 14.07 11.95 2.82
C ILE A 274 13.02 12.36 1.79
N PRO A 275 13.36 12.37 0.48
CA PRO A 275 12.40 12.62 -0.57
C PRO A 275 11.36 11.50 -0.70
N ILE A 276 10.15 11.87 -1.10
CA ILE A 276 9.07 10.97 -1.50
C ILE A 276 8.51 11.38 -2.84
N ASN A 277 8.30 10.41 -3.72
CA ASN A 277 7.71 10.61 -5.04
C ASN A 277 6.34 9.93 -5.12
N LEU A 278 5.32 10.72 -5.41
CA LEU A 278 3.97 10.26 -5.70
C LEU A 278 3.81 10.14 -7.20
N ILE A 279 3.48 8.95 -7.68
CA ILE A 279 3.38 8.65 -9.11
C ILE A 279 1.91 8.41 -9.45
N THR A 280 1.40 9.08 -10.49
CA THR A 280 -0.02 8.97 -10.83
C THR A 280 -0.30 9.31 -12.28
N ALA A 281 -1.39 8.78 -12.82
CA ALA A 281 -1.99 9.29 -14.06
C ALA A 281 -2.90 10.49 -13.77
N VAL A 282 -3.69 10.38 -12.69
CA VAL A 282 -4.61 11.44 -12.24
C VAL A 282 -4.41 11.58 -10.74
N PRO A 283 -3.94 12.75 -10.25
CA PRO A 283 -3.72 12.95 -8.83
C PRO A 283 -5.03 12.83 -8.03
N SER A 284 -4.93 12.31 -6.80
CA SER A 284 -6.03 12.39 -5.84
C SER A 284 -6.37 13.86 -5.53
N ILE A 285 -7.56 14.11 -5.02
CA ILE A 285 -8.01 15.48 -4.71
C ILE A 285 -7.07 16.15 -3.70
N GLU A 286 -6.64 15.41 -2.67
CA GLU A 286 -5.70 15.90 -1.66
C GLU A 286 -4.33 16.23 -2.25
N THR A 287 -3.83 15.38 -3.13
CA THR A 287 -2.56 15.61 -3.83
C THR A 287 -2.67 16.81 -4.76
N TYR A 288 -3.76 16.93 -5.52
CA TYR A 288 -4.02 18.07 -6.39
C TYR A 288 -4.05 19.39 -5.61
N GLU A 289 -4.76 19.44 -4.51
CA GLU A 289 -4.84 20.62 -3.64
C GLU A 289 -3.47 21.02 -3.07
N ASN A 290 -2.65 20.04 -2.65
CA ASN A 290 -1.29 20.31 -2.18
C ASN A 290 -0.36 20.81 -3.29
N ILE A 291 -0.57 20.38 -4.54
CA ILE A 291 0.13 20.94 -5.72
C ILE A 291 -0.28 22.40 -5.93
N GLN A 292 -1.59 22.70 -5.90
CA GLN A 292 -2.10 24.07 -6.10
C GLN A 292 -1.59 25.02 -5.01
N LYS A 293 -1.47 24.58 -3.78
CA LYS A 293 -0.91 25.33 -2.65
C LYS A 293 0.62 25.44 -2.68
N GLY A 294 1.28 24.87 -3.68
CA GLY A 294 2.75 24.88 -3.79
C GLY A 294 3.49 24.04 -2.74
N LYS A 295 2.78 23.22 -1.97
CA LYS A 295 3.39 22.31 -0.99
C LYS A 295 4.08 21.13 -1.66
N TYR A 296 3.55 20.64 -2.78
CA TYR A 296 4.10 19.54 -3.57
C TYR A 296 4.61 20.07 -4.90
N SER A 297 5.82 19.69 -5.26
CA SER A 297 6.36 19.96 -6.60
C SER A 297 5.81 18.95 -7.60
N ILE A 298 5.70 19.35 -8.89
CA ILE A 298 5.14 18.48 -9.92
C ILE A 298 6.00 18.44 -11.18
N SER A 299 6.07 17.29 -11.80
CA SER A 299 6.49 17.07 -13.19
C SER A 299 5.40 16.36 -13.96
N ARG A 300 5.22 16.73 -15.24
CA ARG A 300 4.27 16.07 -16.13
C ARG A 300 4.99 15.40 -17.27
N LEU A 301 4.57 14.18 -17.62
CA LEU A 301 4.98 13.46 -18.81
C LEU A 301 3.79 13.44 -19.77
N GLU A 302 3.81 14.31 -20.76
CA GLU A 302 2.70 14.50 -21.69
C GLU A 302 2.79 13.51 -22.86
N GLN A 303 4.02 13.17 -23.27
CA GLN A 303 4.24 12.29 -24.40
C GLN A 303 4.18 10.81 -24.00
N ARG A 304 3.47 10.01 -24.79
CA ARG A 304 3.51 8.56 -24.68
C ARG A 304 4.77 8.01 -25.34
N TYR A 305 5.23 6.86 -24.85
CA TYR A 305 6.37 6.17 -25.42
C TYR A 305 6.16 5.90 -26.92
N LYS A 306 7.14 6.28 -27.75
CA LYS A 306 7.10 6.17 -29.22
C LYS A 306 5.92 6.92 -29.88
N ASN A 307 5.45 8.00 -29.30
CA ASN A 307 4.33 8.81 -29.83
C ASN A 307 3.05 7.99 -30.09
N ALA A 308 2.79 6.97 -29.26
CA ALA A 308 1.59 6.15 -29.38
C ALA A 308 0.33 7.03 -29.28
N SER A 309 -0.54 6.95 -30.29
CA SER A 309 -1.81 7.67 -30.32
C SER A 309 -2.79 7.13 -29.27
N LEU A 310 -3.70 7.98 -28.83
CA LEU A 310 -4.86 7.53 -28.05
C LEU A 310 -5.76 6.68 -28.95
N PRO A 311 -6.46 5.69 -28.38
CA PRO A 311 -7.47 4.98 -29.14
C PRO A 311 -8.59 5.94 -29.55
N ASN A 312 -9.20 5.69 -30.70
CA ASN A 312 -10.41 6.39 -31.08
C ASN A 312 -11.53 5.98 -30.12
N TYR A 313 -12.31 6.94 -29.67
CA TYR A 313 -13.45 6.68 -28.81
C TYR A 313 -14.74 7.21 -29.43
N GLU A 314 -15.85 6.54 -29.15
CA GLU A 314 -17.19 6.96 -29.53
C GLU A 314 -18.11 6.85 -28.31
N ILE A 315 -18.88 7.89 -28.08
CA ILE A 315 -19.87 7.93 -27.01
C ILE A 315 -21.23 7.54 -27.61
N ILE A 316 -21.87 6.53 -27.03
CA ILE A 316 -23.21 6.11 -27.41
C ILE A 316 -24.14 6.46 -26.26
N ASN A 317 -25.04 7.42 -26.49
CA ASN A 317 -26.04 7.85 -25.52
C ASN A 317 -27.18 6.84 -25.48
N LEU A 318 -27.29 6.07 -24.39
CA LEU A 318 -28.33 5.06 -24.23
C LEU A 318 -29.74 5.66 -24.02
N ASN A 319 -29.86 6.94 -23.66
CA ASN A 319 -31.14 7.62 -23.57
C ASN A 319 -31.75 7.92 -24.95
N GLU A 320 -30.92 8.06 -25.97
CA GLU A 320 -31.30 8.31 -27.35
C GLU A 320 -31.46 7.01 -28.17
N THR A 321 -30.90 5.93 -27.66
CA THR A 321 -30.89 4.63 -28.34
C THR A 321 -31.88 3.70 -27.66
N LYS A 322 -32.95 3.31 -28.37
CA LYS A 322 -33.92 2.31 -27.86
C LYS A 322 -33.20 0.98 -27.65
N LEU A 323 -33.11 0.55 -26.40
CA LEU A 323 -32.61 -0.78 -26.06
C LEU A 323 -33.77 -1.80 -26.22
N GLU A 324 -33.44 -2.98 -26.70
CA GLU A 324 -34.37 -4.09 -26.70
C GLU A 324 -34.72 -4.52 -25.26
N LYS A 325 -35.89 -5.09 -25.05
CA LYS A 325 -36.30 -5.58 -23.72
C LYS A 325 -35.27 -6.58 -23.19
N GLN A 326 -34.79 -6.34 -21.97
CA GLN A 326 -33.77 -7.15 -21.29
C GLN A 326 -32.34 -7.03 -21.86
N SER A 327 -32.09 -6.18 -22.85
CA SER A 327 -30.75 -5.89 -23.35
C SER A 327 -30.18 -4.65 -22.67
N TRP A 328 -28.89 -4.70 -22.35
CA TRP A 328 -28.10 -3.57 -21.85
C TRP A 328 -27.09 -3.07 -22.88
N LEU A 329 -27.02 -3.73 -24.04
CA LEU A 329 -26.24 -3.32 -25.20
C LEU A 329 -27.14 -2.81 -26.30
N SER A 330 -26.77 -1.70 -26.91
CA SER A 330 -27.47 -1.20 -28.10
C SER A 330 -27.10 -2.02 -29.33
N LYS A 331 -27.98 -2.10 -30.30
CA LYS A 331 -27.72 -2.76 -31.57
C LYS A 331 -26.44 -2.24 -32.24
N LYS A 332 -26.21 -0.92 -32.18
CA LYS A 332 -25.00 -0.29 -32.71
C LYS A 332 -23.70 -0.84 -32.09
N ILE A 333 -23.71 -1.17 -30.77
CA ILE A 333 -22.57 -1.81 -30.11
C ILE A 333 -22.38 -3.23 -30.63
N ILE A 334 -23.47 -3.99 -30.73
CA ILE A 334 -23.46 -5.38 -31.21
C ILE A 334 -22.93 -5.45 -32.63
N ASP A 335 -23.40 -4.58 -33.51
CA ASP A 335 -22.94 -4.51 -34.91
C ASP A 335 -21.43 -4.20 -35.02
N LYS A 336 -20.95 -3.27 -34.19
CA LYS A 336 -19.49 -2.98 -34.10
C LYS A 336 -18.69 -4.18 -33.57
N VAL A 337 -19.16 -4.83 -32.53
CA VAL A 337 -18.52 -6.04 -32.01
C VAL A 337 -18.39 -7.10 -33.09
N ASN A 338 -19.49 -7.38 -33.81
CA ASN A 338 -19.49 -8.36 -34.88
C ASN A 338 -18.52 -7.96 -36.00
N SER A 339 -18.50 -6.68 -36.40
CA SER A 339 -17.57 -6.19 -37.43
C SER A 339 -16.09 -6.33 -37.05
N HIS A 340 -15.75 -6.29 -35.76
CA HIS A 340 -14.38 -6.56 -35.30
C HIS A 340 -14.08 -8.05 -35.22
N LEU A 341 -15.04 -8.86 -34.76
CA LEU A 341 -14.89 -10.31 -34.73
C LEU A 341 -14.72 -10.91 -36.14
N ASP A 342 -15.47 -10.39 -37.13
CA ASP A 342 -15.32 -10.80 -38.52
C ASP A 342 -13.92 -10.51 -39.09
N LYS A 343 -13.23 -9.53 -38.54
CA LYS A 343 -11.82 -9.20 -38.86
C LYS A 343 -10.80 -9.97 -38.04
N ASN A 344 -11.22 -10.93 -37.22
CA ASN A 344 -10.40 -11.64 -36.22
C ASN A 344 -9.78 -10.70 -35.16
N ASP A 345 -10.35 -9.55 -34.90
CA ASP A 345 -9.96 -8.68 -33.81
C ASP A 345 -10.48 -9.21 -32.46
N GLN A 346 -9.81 -8.84 -31.37
CA GLN A 346 -10.29 -9.14 -30.03
C GLN A 346 -11.15 -8.01 -29.49
N VAL A 347 -12.26 -8.36 -28.85
CA VAL A 347 -13.19 -7.40 -28.23
C VAL A 347 -13.20 -7.62 -26.72
N LEU A 348 -13.03 -6.52 -25.94
CA LEU A 348 -13.11 -6.54 -24.49
C LEU A 348 -14.31 -5.71 -24.03
N PHE A 349 -15.21 -6.34 -23.29
CA PHE A 349 -16.26 -5.64 -22.53
C PHE A 349 -15.74 -5.33 -21.14
N PHE A 350 -15.69 -4.05 -20.79
CA PHE A 350 -15.28 -3.62 -19.46
C PHE A 350 -16.47 -3.00 -18.71
N LEU A 351 -16.93 -3.70 -17.69
CA LEU A 351 -17.95 -3.22 -16.77
C LEU A 351 -17.33 -2.94 -15.41
N ASN A 352 -17.22 -1.66 -15.05
CA ASN A 352 -16.64 -1.25 -13.76
C ASN A 352 -17.65 -1.42 -12.62
N ARG A 353 -18.15 -2.64 -12.42
CA ARG A 353 -19.03 -2.95 -11.28
C ARG A 353 -18.85 -4.39 -10.81
N ARG A 354 -19.03 -4.58 -9.50
CA ARG A 354 -19.05 -5.92 -8.89
C ARG A 354 -20.50 -6.35 -8.65
N GLY A 355 -20.78 -7.63 -8.89
CA GLY A 355 -22.09 -8.25 -8.66
C GLY A 355 -23.10 -8.03 -9.79
N PHE A 356 -24.23 -8.74 -9.72
CA PHE A 356 -25.24 -8.78 -10.76
C PHE A 356 -26.02 -7.46 -10.86
N SER A 357 -26.48 -6.91 -9.73
CA SER A 357 -27.19 -5.63 -9.68
C SER A 357 -26.91 -4.88 -8.38
N PRO A 358 -26.04 -3.83 -8.41
CA PRO A 358 -25.72 -3.06 -7.21
C PRO A 358 -26.83 -2.11 -6.76
N HIS A 359 -27.85 -1.88 -7.61
CA HIS A 359 -28.96 -0.99 -7.31
C HIS A 359 -30.28 -1.62 -7.76
N VAL A 360 -31.30 -1.48 -6.94
CA VAL A 360 -32.67 -1.78 -7.30
C VAL A 360 -33.41 -0.46 -7.42
N LEU A 361 -33.84 -0.13 -8.64
CA LEU A 361 -34.52 1.12 -8.96
C LEU A 361 -35.97 0.88 -9.29
N CYS A 362 -36.87 1.80 -8.92
CA CYS A 362 -38.22 1.82 -9.43
C CYS A 362 -38.20 2.18 -10.91
N SER A 363 -38.84 1.34 -11.76
CA SER A 363 -38.90 1.58 -13.21
C SER A 363 -39.76 2.81 -13.62
N LYS A 364 -40.57 3.35 -12.71
CA LYS A 364 -41.40 4.52 -12.98
C LYS A 364 -40.78 5.85 -12.50
N CYS A 365 -40.21 5.87 -11.29
CA CYS A 365 -39.72 7.10 -10.69
C CYS A 365 -38.18 7.12 -10.50
N PHE A 366 -37.49 6.05 -10.86
CA PHE A 366 -36.02 5.89 -10.75
C PHE A 366 -35.45 6.03 -9.33
N ASN A 367 -36.32 6.05 -8.30
CA ASN A 367 -35.85 6.09 -6.92
C ASN A 367 -35.18 4.77 -6.51
N ASN A 368 -34.10 4.85 -5.77
CA ASN A 368 -33.42 3.71 -5.17
C ASN A 368 -34.30 3.11 -4.05
N TYR A 369 -34.38 1.79 -3.99
CA TYR A 369 -34.89 1.13 -2.82
C TYR A 369 -33.84 1.02 -1.74
N SER A 370 -34.09 1.68 -0.62
CA SER A 370 -33.21 1.63 0.55
C SER A 370 -33.80 0.72 1.63
N CYS A 371 -32.92 0.16 2.46
CA CYS A 371 -33.37 -0.62 3.62
C CYS A 371 -34.02 0.31 4.66
N PRO A 372 -35.26 0.01 5.12
CA PRO A 372 -35.93 0.84 6.11
C PRO A 372 -35.22 0.89 7.47
N ASN A 373 -34.37 -0.09 7.78
CA ASN A 373 -33.69 -0.18 9.07
C ASN A 373 -32.29 0.47 9.09
N CYS A 374 -31.60 0.58 7.94
CA CYS A 374 -30.20 1.08 7.89
C CYS A 374 -29.93 2.02 6.73
N SER A 375 -30.94 2.39 5.94
CA SER A 375 -30.82 3.31 4.79
C SER A 375 -29.82 2.90 3.69
N ILE A 376 -29.28 1.69 3.72
CA ILE A 376 -28.40 1.15 2.67
C ILE A 376 -29.26 0.78 1.46
N ASN A 377 -28.75 1.08 0.26
CA ASN A 377 -29.42 0.68 -0.98
C ASN A 377 -29.54 -0.83 -1.10
N LEU A 378 -30.72 -1.33 -1.48
CA LEU A 378 -30.95 -2.75 -1.70
C LEU A 378 -30.21 -3.22 -2.95
N VAL A 379 -29.63 -4.42 -2.86
CA VAL A 379 -28.87 -5.07 -3.92
C VAL A 379 -29.52 -6.38 -4.28
N TRP A 380 -29.72 -6.66 -5.57
CA TRP A 380 -30.20 -7.95 -6.04
C TRP A 380 -29.07 -8.97 -6.14
N ARG A 381 -29.29 -10.18 -5.58
CA ARG A 381 -28.37 -11.31 -5.72
C ARG A 381 -29.13 -12.56 -6.18
N GLU A 382 -28.52 -13.32 -7.07
CA GLU A 382 -28.99 -14.66 -7.38
C GLU A 382 -28.78 -15.62 -6.20
N ARG A 383 -29.71 -16.59 -6.04
CA ARG A 383 -29.58 -17.65 -5.04
C ARG A 383 -28.35 -18.50 -5.37
N GLY A 384 -27.42 -18.64 -4.43
CA GLY A 384 -26.21 -19.47 -4.58
C GLY A 384 -24.89 -18.73 -4.74
N ALA A 385 -24.86 -17.40 -4.90
CA ALA A 385 -23.61 -16.65 -4.91
C ALA A 385 -22.98 -16.59 -3.51
N PRO A 386 -21.65 -16.78 -3.37
CA PRO A 386 -20.99 -16.72 -2.07
C PRO A 386 -21.17 -15.35 -1.42
N LEU A 387 -21.43 -15.35 -0.12
CA LEU A 387 -21.61 -14.13 0.68
C LEU A 387 -20.27 -13.39 0.77
N GLY A 388 -20.14 -12.24 0.11
CA GLY A 388 -19.11 -11.28 0.46
C GLY A 388 -19.46 -10.56 1.78
N PRO A 389 -18.50 -9.88 2.44
CA PRO A 389 -18.60 -9.45 3.84
C PRO A 389 -19.67 -8.39 4.17
N THR A 390 -20.53 -8.00 3.28
CA THR A 390 -21.44 -6.85 3.48
C THR A 390 -22.87 -7.03 2.97
N VAL A 391 -23.52 -8.16 3.16
CA VAL A 391 -24.99 -8.19 2.96
C VAL A 391 -25.64 -9.13 3.96
N THR A 392 -26.26 -8.55 4.94
CA THR A 392 -27.16 -9.25 5.87
C THR A 392 -28.44 -9.69 5.16
N ARG A 393 -28.83 -10.92 5.40
CA ARG A 393 -30.09 -11.58 4.98
C ARG A 393 -31.38 -10.84 5.40
N ALA A 394 -31.28 -9.69 6.07
CA ALA A 394 -32.35 -9.11 6.87
C ALA A 394 -33.32 -8.20 6.12
N CYS A 395 -33.11 -7.86 4.84
CA CYS A 395 -33.90 -6.82 4.18
C CYS A 395 -34.95 -7.34 3.19
N LEU A 396 -35.41 -8.59 3.29
CA LEU A 396 -36.43 -9.15 2.39
C LEU A 396 -37.90 -8.86 2.79
N HIS A 397 -38.14 -8.20 3.93
CA HIS A 397 -39.49 -7.90 4.43
C HIS A 397 -39.63 -6.42 4.74
N ALA A 398 -39.90 -5.60 3.74
CA ALA A 398 -40.48 -4.28 3.96
C ALA A 398 -41.73 -4.10 3.11
N PRO A 399 -42.86 -3.75 3.72
CA PRO A 399 -44.05 -3.37 2.97
C PRO A 399 -43.84 -1.97 2.40
N CYS A 400 -43.44 -1.89 1.14
CA CYS A 400 -43.45 -0.62 0.43
C CYS A 400 -44.75 -0.46 -0.33
N ALA A 401 -45.36 0.72 -0.25
CA ALA A 401 -46.62 1.06 -0.93
C ALA A 401 -46.52 0.96 -2.47
N CYS A 402 -45.34 0.87 -3.01
CA CYS A 402 -45.06 0.50 -4.40
C CYS A 402 -44.65 -0.96 -4.46
N ARG A 403 -45.61 -1.90 -4.38
CA ARG A 403 -45.33 -3.30 -4.69
C ARG A 403 -44.97 -3.42 -6.17
N PRO A 404 -43.76 -3.89 -6.54
CA PRO A 404 -43.59 -4.40 -7.89
C PRO A 404 -44.46 -5.64 -8.00
N SER A 405 -45.30 -5.68 -9.03
CA SER A 405 -46.03 -6.89 -9.42
C SER A 405 -45.01 -7.93 -9.93
N TRP A 406 -44.37 -8.61 -9.03
CA TRP A 406 -43.58 -9.78 -9.35
C TRP A 406 -44.55 -10.94 -9.41
N GLY A 407 -44.98 -11.26 -10.63
CA GLY A 407 -45.63 -12.53 -10.89
C GLY A 407 -44.67 -13.64 -10.53
N VAL A 408 -44.85 -14.22 -9.36
CA VAL A 408 -44.29 -15.54 -9.04
C VAL A 408 -45.10 -16.53 -9.82
N GLY A 409 -44.68 -16.80 -11.06
CA GLY A 409 -45.08 -17.99 -11.78
C GLY A 409 -44.58 -19.18 -10.98
N GLY A 410 -45.46 -19.81 -10.21
CA GLY A 410 -45.21 -21.13 -9.68
C GLY A 410 -45.13 -22.10 -10.86
N HIS A 411 -44.04 -22.82 -10.92
CA HIS A 411 -43.98 -24.13 -11.53
C HIS A 411 -43.45 -25.10 -10.49
N ASP A 412 -44.25 -26.13 -10.31
CA ASP A 412 -44.05 -27.32 -9.48
C ASP A 412 -42.68 -27.97 -9.60
#